data_b5edd0bcfd55a5495c535356af8637b1
#
_entry.id   b5edd0bcfd55a5495c535356af8637b1
#
_cell.length_a   1.000
_cell.length_b   1.000
_cell.length_c   1.000
_cell.angle_alpha   90.00
_cell.angle_beta   90.00
_cell.angle_gamma   90.00
#
_symmetry.space_group_name_H-M   'P 1'
#
loop_
_entity.id
_entity.type
_entity.pdbx_description
1 polymer ?
#
loop_
_entity_poly.entity_id
_entity_poly.type
_entity_poly.pdbx_seq_one_letter_code
_entity_poly.pdbx_strand_id
1 'polypeptide(L)'
;RRYCWNKGLETWQLMYEAHSLNKQDNLSPNERRVRDELVANKADWQYDLSARCLQLAVKDLANAWKNFFDKAQPDWGTPSFKSKKAPRQGFKTDRAKIVNGKLCLDKPRSISKESWFDLVSYESLKMSEVKVVSIFKEKGSYYAALPYEEEISSKAKTHQETAVDVNVGHFNYTEGQINVLPAKLQKLYKRIKHYQRVLARKREVNGKLAIKSNNYFAVRTKLQKDYRKVANIQNDLLQKFTTKLVDNYDQIVVEDLAVKEMMMTHVASKGMQRSLFSKFRQILTYKCDWYGKELILADKRYPSTQRCAKCGYVKKGDEKITLQGNKKHG
;
A
#
# COMPACT_ATOMS: atom_id res chain seq x y z
N ARG A 1 19.65 -2.78 2.84
CA ARG A 1 18.63 -2.04 3.58
C ARG A 1 18.00 -2.86 4.72
N ARG A 2 17.47 -4.09 4.48
CA ARG A 2 16.86 -4.89 5.55
C ARG A 2 17.81 -5.16 6.71
N TYR A 3 19.06 -5.58 6.43
CA TYR A 3 20.09 -5.76 7.45
C TYR A 3 20.31 -4.47 8.24
N CYS A 4 20.56 -3.35 7.56
CA CYS A 4 20.81 -2.06 8.21
C CYS A 4 19.61 -1.57 9.05
N TRP A 5 18.38 -1.79 8.56
CA TRP A 5 17.16 -1.50 9.32
C TRP A 5 17.08 -2.35 10.59
N ASN A 6 17.28 -3.65 10.47
CA ASN A 6 17.15 -4.57 11.60
C ASN A 6 18.25 -4.33 12.63
N LYS A 7 19.50 -4.14 12.17
CA LYS A 7 20.61 -3.81 13.06
C LYS A 7 20.42 -2.43 13.70
N GLY A 8 19.94 -1.44 12.93
CA GLY A 8 19.59 -0.13 13.46
C GLY A 8 18.48 -0.16 14.50
N LEU A 9 17.45 -1.01 14.30
CA LEU A 9 16.39 -1.18 15.29
C LEU A 9 16.89 -1.82 16.58
N GLU A 10 17.73 -2.85 16.49
CA GLU A 10 18.39 -3.48 17.62
C GLU A 10 19.24 -2.46 18.40
N THR A 11 20.09 -1.71 17.69
CA THR A 11 20.92 -0.65 18.28
C THR A 11 20.06 0.44 18.95
N TRP A 12 18.97 0.84 18.30
CA TRP A 12 18.04 1.84 18.86
C TRP A 12 17.42 1.36 20.16
N GLN A 13 16.97 0.10 20.21
CA GLN A 13 16.39 -0.49 21.41
C GLN A 13 17.40 -0.58 22.54
N LEU A 14 18.62 -1.05 22.28
CA LEU A 14 19.69 -1.10 23.28
C LEU A 14 20.05 0.28 23.83
N MET A 15 20.17 1.30 22.97
CA MET A 15 20.41 2.68 23.40
C MET A 15 19.26 3.24 24.24
N TYR A 16 18.00 2.90 23.88
CA TYR A 16 16.84 3.32 24.65
C TYR A 16 16.77 2.65 26.03
N GLU A 17 17.06 1.36 26.11
CA GLU A 17 17.15 0.62 27.37
C GLU A 17 18.25 1.22 28.27
N ALA A 18 19.44 1.45 27.75
CA ALA A 18 20.53 2.09 28.50
C ALA A 18 20.14 3.48 29.00
N HIS A 19 19.48 4.29 28.16
CA HIS A 19 18.99 5.62 28.54
C HIS A 19 17.89 5.53 29.63
N SER A 20 17.02 4.55 29.56
CA SER A 20 15.94 4.37 30.55
C SER A 20 16.46 3.97 31.91
N LEU A 21 17.57 3.22 31.97
CA LEU A 21 18.24 2.79 33.19
C LEU A 21 19.03 3.94 33.85
N ASN A 22 19.74 4.72 33.04
CA ASN A 22 20.54 5.86 33.53
C ASN A 22 20.53 7.01 32.51
N LYS A 23 19.67 7.99 32.74
CA LYS A 23 19.49 9.16 31.87
C LYS A 23 20.63 10.16 31.94
N GLN A 24 21.41 10.17 33.01
CA GLN A 24 22.51 11.11 33.17
C GLN A 24 23.71 10.73 32.29
N ASP A 25 24.05 9.44 32.29
CA ASP A 25 25.21 8.93 31.57
C ASP A 25 24.89 8.50 30.13
N ASN A 26 23.63 8.15 29.83
CA ASN A 26 23.20 7.64 28.54
C ASN A 26 22.24 8.60 27.85
N LEU A 27 22.61 9.05 26.68
CA LEU A 27 21.78 9.93 25.87
C LEU A 27 20.71 9.12 25.10
N SER A 28 19.49 9.67 24.93
CA SER A 28 18.43 9.01 24.16
C SER A 28 18.84 8.70 22.70
N PRO A 29 18.37 7.60 22.11
CA PRO A 29 18.69 7.26 20.74
C PRO A 29 18.13 8.29 19.75
N ASN A 30 18.88 8.55 18.67
CA ASN A 30 18.43 9.35 17.55
C ASN A 30 19.09 8.85 16.25
N GLU A 31 18.67 9.39 15.10
CA GLU A 31 19.19 8.99 13.77
C GLU A 31 20.73 9.03 13.73
N ARG A 32 21.33 10.12 14.19
CA ARG A 32 22.77 10.33 14.10
C ARG A 32 23.52 9.29 14.93
N ARG A 33 23.18 9.09 16.21
CA ARG A 33 23.87 8.16 17.10
C ARG A 33 23.79 6.73 16.60
N VAL A 34 22.58 6.28 16.22
CA VAL A 34 22.39 4.93 15.67
C VAL A 34 23.17 4.75 14.37
N ARG A 35 23.17 5.76 13.50
CA ARG A 35 23.96 5.73 12.27
C ARG A 35 25.46 5.64 12.55
N ASP A 36 25.97 6.47 13.44
CA ASP A 36 27.40 6.56 13.77
C ASP A 36 27.87 5.25 14.39
N GLU A 37 27.08 4.64 15.29
CA GLU A 37 27.34 3.31 15.84
C GLU A 37 27.39 2.21 14.75
N LEU A 38 26.44 2.21 13.83
CA LEU A 38 26.43 1.26 12.72
C LEU A 38 27.58 1.48 11.72
N VAL A 39 28.07 2.71 11.60
CA VAL A 39 29.23 3.02 10.76
C VAL A 39 30.53 2.57 11.42
N ALA A 40 30.67 2.77 12.73
CA ALA A 40 31.82 2.31 13.49
C ALA A 40 31.96 0.78 13.49
N ASN A 41 30.84 0.07 13.51
CA ASN A 41 30.80 -1.41 13.57
C ASN A 41 30.43 -2.05 12.22
N LYS A 42 30.87 -1.46 11.10
CA LYS A 42 30.66 -2.03 9.77
C LYS A 42 31.42 -3.34 9.57
N ALA A 43 30.71 -4.37 9.06
CA ALA A 43 31.35 -5.57 8.54
C ALA A 43 31.97 -5.31 7.14
N ASP A 44 33.02 -6.03 6.77
CA ASP A 44 33.79 -5.84 5.52
C ASP A 44 32.92 -5.85 4.27
N TRP A 45 31.98 -6.80 4.17
CA TRP A 45 31.04 -6.89 3.03
C TRP A 45 30.16 -5.65 2.84
N GLN A 46 30.01 -4.81 3.86
CA GLN A 46 29.20 -3.58 3.75
C GLN A 46 29.92 -2.48 2.99
N TYR A 47 31.25 -2.56 2.86
CA TYR A 47 32.03 -1.65 2.05
C TYR A 47 31.91 -1.92 0.54
N ASP A 48 31.43 -3.12 0.18
CA ASP A 48 31.05 -3.47 -1.20
C ASP A 48 29.69 -2.89 -1.64
N LEU A 49 29.01 -2.17 -0.75
CA LEU A 49 27.73 -1.54 -1.01
C LEU A 49 27.81 -0.03 -0.85
N SER A 50 26.91 0.70 -1.51
CA SER A 50 26.79 2.13 -1.31
C SER A 50 26.50 2.48 0.16
N ALA A 51 27.25 3.43 0.71
CA ALA A 51 27.02 3.95 2.07
C ALA A 51 25.62 4.53 2.26
N ARG A 52 24.98 5.01 1.17
CA ARG A 52 23.63 5.56 1.20
C ARG A 52 22.59 4.52 1.58
N CYS A 53 22.81 3.24 1.25
CA CYS A 53 21.93 2.14 1.66
C CYS A 53 21.77 2.01 3.18
N LEU A 54 22.87 2.23 3.94
CA LEU A 54 22.84 2.26 5.40
C LEU A 54 22.19 3.56 5.91
N GLN A 55 22.68 4.70 5.46
CA GLN A 55 22.23 6.01 5.93
C GLN A 55 20.74 6.20 5.75
N LEU A 56 20.19 5.92 4.56
CA LEU A 56 18.78 6.03 4.29
C LEU A 56 17.92 4.95 4.97
N ALA A 57 18.49 3.79 5.33
CA ALA A 57 17.78 2.81 6.13
C ALA A 57 17.59 3.27 7.57
N VAL A 58 18.61 3.90 8.16
CA VAL A 58 18.52 4.47 9.53
C VAL A 58 17.61 5.70 9.55
N LYS A 59 17.67 6.56 8.53
CA LYS A 59 16.73 7.68 8.38
C LYS A 59 15.28 7.21 8.31
N ASP A 60 15.00 6.17 7.51
CA ASP A 60 13.66 5.57 7.45
C ASP A 60 13.21 5.00 8.81
N LEU A 61 14.15 4.44 9.60
CA LEU A 61 13.87 3.94 10.95
C LEU A 61 13.54 5.09 11.91
N ALA A 62 14.34 6.17 11.88
CA ALA A 62 14.09 7.35 12.69
C ALA A 62 12.71 7.98 12.39
N ASN A 63 12.34 8.06 11.10
CA ASN A 63 11.01 8.51 10.69
C ASN A 63 9.91 7.57 11.22
N ALA A 64 10.14 6.25 11.24
CA ALA A 64 9.16 5.31 11.77
C ALA A 64 8.96 5.48 13.28
N TRP A 65 10.02 5.76 14.03
CA TRP A 65 9.92 6.13 15.46
C TRP A 65 9.20 7.46 15.66
N LYS A 66 9.53 8.48 14.85
CA LYS A 66 8.82 9.77 14.88
C LYS A 66 7.33 9.60 14.68
N ASN A 67 6.94 8.81 13.68
CA ASN A 67 5.52 8.53 13.41
C ASN A 67 4.84 7.77 14.55
N PHE A 68 5.54 6.83 15.20
CA PHE A 68 5.02 6.13 16.37
C PHE A 68 4.71 7.07 17.54
N PHE A 69 5.57 8.07 17.77
CA PHE A 69 5.37 9.06 18.84
C PHE A 69 4.42 10.20 18.44
N ASP A 70 3.98 10.26 17.18
CA ASP A 70 3.05 11.28 16.72
C ASP A 70 1.63 10.99 17.23
N LYS A 71 1.17 11.83 18.16
CA LYS A 71 -0.17 11.71 18.76
C LYS A 71 -1.31 11.91 17.78
N ALA A 72 -1.06 12.57 16.63
CA ALA A 72 -2.04 12.74 15.56
C ALA A 72 -2.30 11.43 14.80
N GLN A 73 -1.45 10.42 14.99
CA GLN A 73 -1.55 9.11 14.31
C GLN A 73 -1.52 7.95 15.31
N PRO A 74 -2.55 7.79 16.16
CA PRO A 74 -2.55 6.83 17.27
C PRO A 74 -2.48 5.36 16.84
N ASP A 75 -2.80 5.05 15.58
CA ASP A 75 -2.82 3.68 15.03
C ASP A 75 -1.43 3.17 14.59
N TRP A 76 -0.39 4.00 14.66
CA TRP A 76 0.96 3.59 14.28
C TRP A 76 1.65 2.82 15.40
N GLY A 77 1.97 1.55 15.13
CA GLY A 77 2.70 0.69 16.06
C GLY A 77 4.21 0.96 16.07
N THR A 78 4.90 0.39 17.05
CA THR A 78 6.37 0.43 17.14
C THR A 78 7.03 -0.15 15.89
N PRO A 79 8.19 0.39 15.45
CA PRO A 79 8.96 -0.20 14.36
C PRO A 79 9.29 -1.67 14.64
N SER A 80 9.12 -2.53 13.64
CA SER A 80 9.34 -3.97 13.73
C SER A 80 10.47 -4.45 12.82
N PHE A 81 11.05 -5.63 13.14
CA PHE A 81 12.07 -6.27 12.33
C PHE A 81 11.53 -6.66 10.95
N LYS A 82 12.31 -6.39 9.90
CA LYS A 82 11.95 -6.71 8.52
C LYS A 82 12.34 -8.14 8.16
N SER A 83 11.39 -8.91 7.64
CA SER A 83 11.58 -10.30 7.25
C SER A 83 12.21 -10.44 5.86
N LYS A 84 13.07 -11.46 5.68
CA LYS A 84 13.53 -11.91 4.35
C LYS A 84 12.38 -12.40 3.46
N LYS A 85 11.26 -12.81 4.07
CA LYS A 85 10.07 -13.30 3.37
C LYS A 85 9.16 -12.18 2.88
N ALA A 86 9.43 -10.92 3.23
CA ALA A 86 8.63 -9.78 2.76
C ALA A 86 8.56 -9.77 1.23
N PRO A 87 7.38 -9.52 0.64
CA PRO A 87 7.17 -9.62 -0.81
C PRO A 87 7.97 -8.58 -1.61
N ARG A 88 8.28 -7.46 -0.97
CA ARG A 88 9.03 -6.35 -1.56
C ARG A 88 10.36 -6.18 -0.82
N GLN A 89 11.46 -6.30 -1.57
CA GLN A 89 12.82 -6.12 -1.06
C GLN A 89 13.50 -5.02 -1.88
N GLY A 90 14.12 -4.05 -1.22
CA GLY A 90 14.73 -2.94 -1.95
C GLY A 90 15.59 -2.04 -1.07
N PHE A 91 16.13 -1.02 -1.67
CA PHE A 91 16.93 0.03 -1.03
C PHE A 91 16.57 1.40 -1.62
N LYS A 92 17.07 2.44 -0.99
CA LYS A 92 16.94 3.82 -1.47
C LYS A 92 18.32 4.41 -1.71
N THR A 93 18.42 5.31 -2.66
CA THR A 93 19.58 6.16 -2.88
C THR A 93 19.15 7.56 -3.32
N ASP A 94 19.87 8.56 -2.89
CA ASP A 94 19.72 9.97 -3.30
C ASP A 94 20.84 10.41 -4.27
N ARG A 95 21.64 9.46 -4.75
CA ARG A 95 22.74 9.67 -5.69
C ARG A 95 22.51 9.01 -7.04
N ALA A 96 21.28 8.61 -7.33
CA ALA A 96 20.94 8.08 -8.63
C ALA A 96 20.92 9.20 -9.69
N LYS A 97 21.37 8.87 -10.91
CA LYS A 97 21.27 9.74 -12.07
C LYS A 97 20.40 9.08 -13.12
N ILE A 98 19.63 9.88 -13.84
CA ILE A 98 18.84 9.40 -14.97
C ILE A 98 19.21 10.21 -16.19
N VAL A 99 19.69 9.53 -17.22
CA VAL A 99 20.10 10.15 -18.49
C VAL A 99 19.58 9.27 -19.63
N ASN A 100 18.92 9.88 -20.60
CA ASN A 100 18.41 9.21 -21.80
C ASN A 100 17.63 7.92 -21.52
N GLY A 101 16.74 7.93 -20.53
CA GLY A 101 15.97 6.76 -20.16
C GLY A 101 16.73 5.65 -19.43
N LYS A 102 17.98 5.89 -19.05
CA LYS A 102 18.79 4.97 -18.26
C LYS A 102 19.00 5.49 -16.85
N LEU A 103 18.93 4.57 -15.88
CA LEU A 103 19.21 4.82 -14.47
C LEU A 103 20.63 4.41 -14.15
N CYS A 104 21.42 5.34 -13.64
CA CYS A 104 22.71 5.06 -13.02
C CYS A 104 22.57 5.05 -11.50
N LEU A 105 23.05 4.01 -10.87
CA LEU A 105 23.11 3.90 -9.42
C LEU A 105 24.49 4.33 -8.92
N ASP A 106 24.51 4.90 -7.71
CA ASP A 106 25.76 5.19 -7.04
C ASP A 106 26.56 3.90 -6.79
N LYS A 107 27.83 3.95 -7.10
CA LYS A 107 28.73 2.81 -6.98
C LYS A 107 29.42 2.77 -5.62
N PRO A 108 29.68 1.59 -5.06
CA PRO A 108 30.60 1.44 -3.94
C PRO A 108 32.04 1.74 -4.38
N ARG A 109 32.93 1.98 -3.40
CA ARG A 109 34.36 2.29 -3.69
C ARG A 109 35.08 1.15 -4.39
N SER A 110 34.68 -0.10 -4.14
CA SER A 110 35.23 -1.31 -4.75
C SER A 110 34.97 -1.45 -6.25
N ILE A 111 33.98 -0.72 -6.80
CA ILE A 111 33.60 -0.81 -8.21
C ILE A 111 34.13 0.41 -8.97
N SER A 112 34.91 0.19 -10.03
CA SER A 112 35.51 1.26 -10.84
C SER A 112 34.53 1.87 -11.82
N LYS A 113 33.60 1.09 -12.42
CA LYS A 113 32.67 1.53 -13.45
C LYS A 113 31.27 1.79 -12.90
N GLU A 114 30.58 2.80 -13.45
CA GLU A 114 29.17 3.06 -13.19
C GLU A 114 28.29 1.95 -13.80
N SER A 115 27.22 1.62 -13.12
CA SER A 115 26.22 0.63 -13.61
C SER A 115 24.98 1.35 -14.11
N TRP A 116 24.68 1.19 -15.39
CA TRP A 116 23.54 1.79 -16.07
C TRP A 116 22.49 0.73 -16.39
N PHE A 117 21.23 1.04 -16.10
CA PHE A 117 20.08 0.16 -16.29
C PHE A 117 19.03 0.84 -17.16
N ASP A 118 18.52 0.14 -18.16
CA ASP A 118 17.42 0.66 -19.00
C ASP A 118 16.15 0.77 -18.17
N LEU A 119 15.50 1.93 -18.25
CA LEU A 119 14.19 2.18 -17.66
C LEU A 119 13.10 1.95 -18.71
N VAL A 120 12.16 1.07 -18.40
CA VAL A 120 10.94 0.89 -19.17
C VAL A 120 9.83 1.70 -18.53
N SER A 121 9.43 2.79 -19.16
CA SER A 121 8.30 3.63 -18.76
C SER A 121 7.33 3.77 -19.92
N TYR A 122 6.03 3.77 -19.62
CA TYR A 122 4.97 4.04 -20.59
C TYR A 122 4.63 5.54 -20.66
N GLU A 123 5.16 6.33 -19.74
CA GLU A 123 5.00 7.79 -19.66
C GLU A 123 6.36 8.46 -19.86
N SER A 124 6.36 9.69 -20.35
CA SER A 124 7.57 10.52 -20.38
C SER A 124 8.06 10.72 -18.95
N LEU A 125 9.32 10.38 -18.70
CA LEU A 125 9.93 10.60 -17.39
C LEU A 125 10.12 12.12 -17.22
N LYS A 126 9.33 12.70 -16.30
CA LYS A 126 9.55 14.08 -15.85
C LYS A 126 10.82 14.11 -14.99
N MET A 127 11.86 14.72 -15.50
CA MET A 127 13.23 14.64 -14.97
C MET A 127 13.58 15.81 -14.02
N SER A 128 12.58 16.49 -13.44
CA SER A 128 12.87 17.48 -12.40
C SER A 128 13.44 16.78 -11.17
N GLU A 129 14.57 17.23 -10.70
CA GLU A 129 15.31 16.85 -9.50
C GLU A 129 14.81 15.61 -8.71
N VAL A 130 15.26 14.44 -9.12
CA VAL A 130 14.93 13.19 -8.40
C VAL A 130 15.68 13.17 -7.07
N LYS A 131 14.98 13.49 -5.98
CA LYS A 131 15.59 13.61 -4.64
C LYS A 131 16.05 12.25 -4.07
N VAL A 132 15.19 11.23 -4.07
CA VAL A 132 15.50 9.89 -3.52
C VAL A 132 14.82 8.81 -4.35
N VAL A 133 15.61 8.00 -5.04
CA VAL A 133 15.12 6.85 -5.81
C VAL A 133 14.97 5.62 -4.91
N SER A 134 13.85 4.92 -5.03
CA SER A 134 13.63 3.64 -4.38
C SER A 134 13.73 2.51 -5.40
N ILE A 135 14.73 1.66 -5.29
CA ILE A 135 14.90 0.48 -6.12
C ILE A 135 14.43 -0.74 -5.35
N PHE A 136 13.58 -1.55 -5.95
CA PHE A 136 13.06 -2.74 -5.29
C PHE A 136 12.74 -3.87 -6.25
N LYS A 137 12.85 -5.08 -5.71
CA LYS A 137 12.40 -6.30 -6.36
C LYS A 137 11.04 -6.70 -5.79
N GLU A 138 10.09 -6.91 -6.66
CA GLU A 138 8.77 -7.40 -6.30
C GLU A 138 8.29 -8.43 -7.32
N LYS A 139 7.87 -9.60 -6.84
CA LYS A 139 7.30 -10.68 -7.67
C LYS A 139 8.17 -11.06 -8.89
N GLY A 140 9.49 -11.02 -8.70
CA GLY A 140 10.47 -11.43 -9.72
C GLY A 140 10.92 -10.33 -10.68
N SER A 141 10.35 -9.13 -10.63
CA SER A 141 10.75 -7.98 -11.45
C SER A 141 11.39 -6.90 -10.60
N TYR A 142 12.26 -6.09 -11.20
CA TYR A 142 12.86 -4.92 -10.57
C TYR A 142 12.11 -3.65 -10.98
N TYR A 143 11.99 -2.73 -10.05
CA TYR A 143 11.31 -1.45 -10.23
C TYR A 143 12.14 -0.33 -9.63
N ALA A 144 12.08 0.84 -10.25
CA ALA A 144 12.54 2.09 -9.68
C ALA A 144 11.31 2.98 -9.46
N ALA A 145 11.14 3.46 -8.22
CA ALA A 145 10.16 4.51 -7.92
C ALA A 145 10.90 5.84 -7.87
N LEU A 146 10.53 6.74 -8.77
CA LEU A 146 11.13 8.05 -8.97
C LEU A 146 10.13 9.09 -8.46
N PRO A 147 10.37 9.76 -7.32
CA PRO A 147 9.53 10.85 -6.87
C PRO A 147 9.83 12.10 -7.71
N TYR A 148 8.79 12.82 -8.08
CA TYR A 148 8.88 14.13 -8.72
C TYR A 148 7.83 15.06 -8.11
N GLU A 149 8.07 16.37 -8.26
CA GLU A 149 7.13 17.39 -7.86
C GLU A 149 6.38 17.87 -9.10
N GLU A 150 5.09 18.06 -8.99
CA GLU A 150 4.23 18.56 -10.06
C GLU A 150 3.20 19.51 -9.46
N GLU A 151 3.07 20.69 -10.07
CA GLU A 151 1.98 21.61 -9.75
C GLU A 151 0.69 21.09 -10.38
N ILE A 152 -0.31 20.86 -9.55
CA ILE A 152 -1.61 20.39 -9.99
C ILE A 152 -2.59 21.54 -9.92
N SER A 153 -3.16 21.91 -11.07
CA SER A 153 -4.21 22.90 -11.12
C SER A 153 -5.54 22.33 -10.66
N SER A 154 -6.30 23.10 -9.88
CA SER A 154 -7.68 22.74 -9.55
C SER A 154 -8.52 22.62 -10.82
N LYS A 155 -9.46 21.67 -10.81
CA LYS A 155 -10.40 21.52 -11.92
C LYS A 155 -11.53 22.54 -11.82
N ALA A 156 -12.09 22.91 -12.97
CA ALA A 156 -13.26 23.81 -13.04
C ALA A 156 -14.42 23.25 -12.19
N LYS A 157 -15.19 24.15 -11.61
CA LYS A 157 -16.40 23.78 -10.87
C LYS A 157 -17.49 23.31 -11.81
N THR A 158 -18.12 22.22 -11.46
CA THR A 158 -19.24 21.61 -12.21
C THR A 158 -20.59 21.91 -11.57
N HIS A 159 -20.59 22.35 -10.29
CA HIS A 159 -21.79 22.55 -9.46
C HIS A 159 -22.67 21.31 -9.34
N GLN A 160 -22.04 20.12 -9.51
CA GLN A 160 -22.70 18.82 -9.39
C GLN A 160 -22.23 18.10 -8.15
N GLU A 161 -23.11 17.30 -7.57
CA GLU A 161 -22.83 16.45 -6.41
C GLU A 161 -23.24 15.00 -6.69
N THR A 162 -22.55 14.06 -6.05
CA THR A 162 -22.87 12.64 -6.12
C THR A 162 -22.64 11.94 -4.79
N ALA A 163 -23.41 10.88 -4.55
CA ALA A 163 -23.15 9.92 -3.49
C ALA A 163 -22.71 8.60 -4.09
N VAL A 164 -21.69 7.97 -3.48
CA VAL A 164 -21.20 6.66 -3.91
C VAL A 164 -21.48 5.62 -2.83
N ASP A 165 -22.36 4.68 -3.16
CA ASP A 165 -22.66 3.50 -2.36
C ASP A 165 -21.73 2.36 -2.76
N VAL A 166 -20.92 1.89 -1.80
CA VAL A 166 -19.80 0.98 -2.03
C VAL A 166 -20.20 -0.46 -1.69
N ASN A 167 -20.60 -1.21 -2.69
CA ASN A 167 -21.05 -2.60 -2.56
C ASN A 167 -20.01 -3.64 -2.96
N VAL A 168 -20.23 -4.89 -2.54
CA VAL A 168 -19.40 -6.02 -2.95
C VAL A 168 -19.64 -6.33 -4.43
N GLY A 169 -18.65 -6.05 -5.27
CA GLY A 169 -18.69 -6.34 -6.71
C GLY A 169 -19.09 -5.16 -7.59
N HIS A 170 -19.71 -4.13 -7.03
CA HIS A 170 -20.11 -2.93 -7.77
C HIS A 170 -20.19 -1.71 -6.86
N PHE A 171 -20.03 -0.53 -7.43
CA PHE A 171 -20.32 0.73 -6.75
C PHE A 171 -21.44 1.43 -7.50
N ASN A 172 -22.43 1.93 -6.76
CA ASN A 172 -23.51 2.73 -7.29
C ASN A 172 -23.21 4.22 -7.08
N TYR A 173 -23.58 5.05 -8.01
CA TYR A 173 -23.48 6.50 -7.91
C TYR A 173 -24.62 7.14 -8.72
N THR A 174 -24.78 8.45 -8.68
CA THR A 174 -25.97 9.15 -9.24
C THR A 174 -26.26 8.79 -10.70
N GLU A 175 -25.24 8.64 -11.55
CA GLU A 175 -25.42 8.32 -12.97
C GLU A 175 -25.49 6.81 -13.29
N GLY A 176 -25.35 5.93 -12.30
CA GLY A 176 -25.44 4.49 -12.52
C GLY A 176 -24.54 3.64 -11.65
N GLN A 177 -23.97 2.60 -12.25
CA GLN A 177 -23.22 1.58 -11.54
C GLN A 177 -21.89 1.28 -12.23
N ILE A 178 -20.85 1.05 -11.45
CA ILE A 178 -19.60 0.50 -11.95
C ILE A 178 -19.36 -0.90 -11.40
N ASN A 179 -19.04 -1.85 -12.28
CA ASN A 179 -18.65 -3.20 -11.89
C ASN A 179 -17.18 -3.24 -11.49
N VAL A 180 -16.88 -3.47 -10.21
CA VAL A 180 -15.52 -3.60 -9.68
C VAL A 180 -15.03 -5.05 -9.63
N LEU A 181 -15.85 -6.01 -10.09
CA LEU A 181 -15.54 -7.43 -10.17
C LEU A 181 -15.81 -8.00 -11.59
N PRO A 182 -15.18 -7.48 -12.64
CA PRO A 182 -15.40 -7.96 -13.98
C PRO A 182 -15.00 -9.44 -14.16
N ALA A 183 -15.53 -10.10 -15.19
CA ALA A 183 -15.30 -11.53 -15.44
C ALA A 183 -13.82 -11.92 -15.49
N LYS A 184 -12.95 -11.03 -15.97
CA LYS A 184 -11.49 -11.20 -15.98
C LYS A 184 -10.92 -11.37 -14.55
N LEU A 185 -11.37 -10.59 -13.59
CA LEU A 185 -10.99 -10.73 -12.18
C LEU A 185 -11.53 -12.03 -11.57
N GLN A 186 -12.77 -12.39 -11.86
CA GLN A 186 -13.36 -13.62 -11.36
C GLN A 186 -12.58 -14.86 -11.83
N LYS A 187 -12.17 -14.88 -13.11
CA LYS A 187 -11.30 -15.95 -13.66
C LYS A 187 -9.94 -16.01 -12.95
N LEU A 188 -9.33 -14.85 -12.69
CA LEU A 188 -8.06 -14.78 -11.92
C LEU A 188 -8.23 -15.30 -10.49
N TYR A 189 -9.31 -14.98 -9.80
CA TYR A 189 -9.57 -15.47 -8.43
C TYR A 189 -9.77 -16.99 -8.38
N LYS A 190 -10.48 -17.57 -9.36
CA LYS A 190 -10.60 -19.04 -9.47
C LYS A 190 -9.23 -19.69 -9.63
N ARG A 191 -8.37 -19.13 -10.48
CA ARG A 191 -7.00 -19.62 -10.72
C ARG A 191 -6.08 -19.45 -9.52
N ILE A 192 -6.16 -18.32 -8.81
CA ILE A 192 -5.46 -18.08 -7.55
C ILE A 192 -5.84 -19.14 -6.51
N LYS A 193 -7.15 -19.41 -6.33
CA LYS A 193 -7.63 -20.45 -5.41
C LYS A 193 -7.09 -21.84 -5.78
N HIS A 194 -7.02 -22.15 -7.07
CA HIS A 194 -6.40 -23.39 -7.55
C HIS A 194 -4.91 -23.46 -7.16
N TYR A 195 -4.10 -22.44 -7.46
CA TYR A 195 -2.68 -22.42 -7.12
C TYR A 195 -2.42 -22.46 -5.61
N GLN A 196 -3.25 -21.80 -4.81
CA GLN A 196 -3.16 -21.89 -3.35
C GLN A 196 -3.36 -23.33 -2.86
N ARG A 197 -4.36 -24.05 -3.39
CA ARG A 197 -4.60 -25.47 -3.06
C ARG A 197 -3.44 -26.37 -3.48
N VAL A 198 -2.87 -26.15 -4.67
CA VAL A 198 -1.68 -26.89 -5.14
C VAL A 198 -0.48 -26.64 -4.23
N LEU A 199 -0.23 -25.39 -3.84
CA LEU A 199 0.88 -25.05 -2.94
C LEU A 199 0.67 -25.60 -1.54
N ALA A 200 -0.57 -25.61 -1.02
CA ALA A 200 -0.88 -26.21 0.29
C ALA A 200 -0.54 -27.71 0.31
N ARG A 201 -0.99 -28.46 -0.71
CA ARG A 201 -0.65 -29.89 -0.83
C ARG A 201 0.85 -30.17 -0.99
N LYS A 202 1.60 -29.28 -1.66
CA LYS A 202 3.06 -29.38 -1.83
C LYS A 202 3.87 -28.89 -0.62
N ARG A 203 3.23 -28.22 0.32
CA ARG A 203 3.90 -27.74 1.52
C ARG A 203 4.04 -28.80 2.59
N GLU A 204 3.12 -29.73 2.62
CA GLU A 204 3.02 -30.75 3.63
C GLU A 204 2.75 -32.12 2.97
N VAL A 205 3.53 -33.11 3.33
CA VAL A 205 3.37 -34.51 2.88
C VAL A 205 3.38 -35.38 4.12
N ASN A 206 2.35 -36.18 4.33
CA ASN A 206 2.20 -37.07 5.48
C ASN A 206 2.39 -36.36 6.83
N GLY A 207 1.81 -35.18 7.01
CA GLY A 207 1.90 -34.40 8.25
C GLY A 207 3.27 -33.74 8.51
N LYS A 208 4.24 -33.87 7.62
CA LYS A 208 5.58 -33.23 7.73
C LYS A 208 5.78 -32.18 6.66
N LEU A 209 6.54 -31.11 7.01
CA LEU A 209 6.91 -30.08 6.05
C LEU A 209 7.80 -30.67 4.95
N ALA A 210 7.31 -30.64 3.72
CA ALA A 210 8.05 -31.13 2.56
C ALA A 210 9.16 -30.18 2.14
N ILE A 211 10.26 -30.74 1.61
CA ILE A 211 11.31 -29.97 0.91
C ILE A 211 10.67 -29.34 -0.33
N LYS A 212 10.87 -28.04 -0.50
CA LYS A 212 10.28 -27.28 -1.61
C LYS A 212 10.93 -27.65 -2.93
N SER A 213 10.18 -28.32 -3.79
CA SER A 213 10.62 -28.72 -5.13
C SER A 213 10.62 -27.55 -6.12
N ASN A 214 11.29 -27.72 -7.27
CA ASN A 214 11.25 -26.75 -8.38
C ASN A 214 9.82 -26.46 -8.83
N ASN A 215 8.96 -27.47 -8.89
CA ASN A 215 7.55 -27.33 -9.19
C ASN A 215 6.79 -26.48 -8.13
N TYR A 216 7.16 -26.54 -6.88
CA TYR A 216 6.60 -25.64 -5.86
C TYR A 216 6.92 -24.20 -6.20
N PHE A 217 8.18 -23.88 -6.52
CA PHE A 217 8.59 -22.52 -6.88
C PHE A 217 7.95 -22.05 -8.18
N ALA A 218 7.81 -22.91 -9.18
CA ALA A 218 7.14 -22.58 -10.44
C ALA A 218 5.66 -22.18 -10.22
N VAL A 219 4.91 -22.98 -9.42
CA VAL A 219 3.51 -22.67 -9.08
C VAL A 219 3.42 -21.39 -8.24
N ARG A 220 4.33 -21.20 -7.28
CA ARG A 220 4.42 -19.95 -6.49
C ARG A 220 4.60 -18.74 -7.38
N THR A 221 5.46 -18.82 -8.39
CA THR A 221 5.69 -17.73 -9.34
C THR A 221 4.43 -17.42 -10.16
N LYS A 222 3.70 -18.45 -10.63
CA LYS A 222 2.41 -18.28 -11.31
C LYS A 222 1.39 -17.58 -10.41
N LEU A 223 1.27 -18.00 -9.16
CA LEU A 223 0.40 -17.39 -8.16
C LEU A 223 0.75 -15.90 -7.95
N GLN A 224 2.03 -15.56 -7.81
CA GLN A 224 2.48 -14.19 -7.64
C GLN A 224 2.16 -13.31 -8.85
N LYS A 225 2.33 -13.84 -10.08
CA LYS A 225 1.96 -13.15 -11.32
C LYS A 225 0.47 -12.85 -11.37
N ASP A 226 -0.38 -13.79 -10.95
CA ASP A 226 -1.83 -13.59 -10.95
C ASP A 226 -2.28 -12.57 -9.89
N TYR A 227 -1.70 -12.58 -8.70
CA TYR A 227 -1.95 -11.52 -7.70
C TYR A 227 -1.57 -10.13 -8.23
N ARG A 228 -0.45 -10.02 -8.98
CA ARG A 228 -0.08 -8.75 -9.60
C ARG A 228 -1.10 -8.31 -10.65
N LYS A 229 -1.57 -9.24 -11.50
CA LYS A 229 -2.62 -8.93 -12.49
C LYS A 229 -3.90 -8.44 -11.82
N VAL A 230 -4.33 -9.08 -10.74
CA VAL A 230 -5.49 -8.64 -9.95
C VAL A 230 -5.27 -7.22 -9.44
N ALA A 231 -4.15 -6.96 -8.76
CA ALA A 231 -3.84 -5.64 -8.23
C ALA A 231 -3.81 -4.55 -9.30
N ASN A 232 -3.24 -4.84 -10.48
CA ASN A 232 -3.18 -3.89 -11.59
C ASN A 232 -4.57 -3.58 -12.15
N ILE A 233 -5.40 -4.60 -12.40
CA ILE A 233 -6.76 -4.41 -12.92
C ILE A 233 -7.61 -3.61 -11.92
N GLN A 234 -7.53 -3.95 -10.63
CA GLN A 234 -8.24 -3.23 -9.58
C GLN A 234 -7.79 -1.77 -9.49
N ASN A 235 -6.48 -1.55 -9.57
CA ASN A 235 -5.95 -0.19 -9.53
C ASN A 235 -6.41 0.63 -10.74
N ASP A 236 -6.36 0.07 -11.94
CA ASP A 236 -6.80 0.73 -13.17
C ASP A 236 -8.29 1.11 -13.09
N LEU A 237 -9.14 0.18 -12.65
CA LEU A 237 -10.57 0.43 -12.45
C LEU A 237 -10.83 1.57 -11.47
N LEU A 238 -10.18 1.54 -10.30
CA LEU A 238 -10.35 2.58 -9.29
C LEU A 238 -9.80 3.92 -9.74
N GLN A 239 -8.65 3.94 -10.41
CA GLN A 239 -8.07 5.18 -10.95
C GLN A 239 -9.00 5.83 -11.98
N LYS A 240 -9.54 5.06 -12.91
CA LYS A 240 -10.48 5.55 -13.93
C LYS A 240 -11.78 6.05 -13.30
N PHE A 241 -12.34 5.30 -12.37
CA PHE A 241 -13.58 5.69 -11.72
C PHE A 241 -13.43 6.95 -10.87
N THR A 242 -12.38 7.02 -10.04
CA THR A 242 -12.12 8.21 -9.22
C THR A 242 -11.79 9.43 -10.06
N THR A 243 -11.12 9.27 -11.22
CA THR A 243 -10.94 10.38 -12.17
C THR A 243 -12.27 10.86 -12.71
N LYS A 244 -13.15 9.94 -13.15
CA LYS A 244 -14.50 10.29 -13.61
C LYS A 244 -15.29 11.07 -12.55
N LEU A 245 -15.19 10.64 -11.27
CA LEU A 245 -15.89 11.34 -10.19
C LEU A 245 -15.39 12.78 -10.02
N VAL A 246 -14.07 13.00 -9.93
CA VAL A 246 -13.52 14.36 -9.74
C VAL A 246 -13.60 15.24 -10.99
N ASP A 247 -13.84 14.65 -12.17
CA ASP A 247 -14.11 15.38 -13.41
C ASP A 247 -15.53 15.93 -13.45
N ASN A 248 -16.51 15.15 -12.95
CA ASN A 248 -17.92 15.45 -13.12
C ASN A 248 -18.59 16.08 -11.88
N TYR A 249 -17.98 15.95 -10.69
CA TYR A 249 -18.62 16.38 -9.44
C TYR A 249 -17.68 17.24 -8.61
N ASP A 250 -18.23 18.23 -7.93
CA ASP A 250 -17.52 19.07 -6.98
C ASP A 250 -17.59 18.53 -5.56
N GLN A 251 -18.71 17.87 -5.25
CA GLN A 251 -18.98 17.28 -3.94
C GLN A 251 -19.26 15.77 -4.11
N ILE A 252 -18.52 14.95 -3.38
CA ILE A 252 -18.62 13.49 -3.47
C ILE A 252 -18.82 12.94 -2.07
N VAL A 253 -19.99 12.35 -1.82
CA VAL A 253 -20.34 11.72 -0.55
C VAL A 253 -20.04 10.23 -0.63
N VAL A 254 -19.32 9.69 0.37
CA VAL A 254 -18.98 8.24 0.45
C VAL A 254 -19.30 7.73 1.85
N GLU A 255 -19.82 6.52 1.96
CA GLU A 255 -20.05 5.88 3.26
C GLU A 255 -18.71 5.62 4.01
N ASP A 256 -18.66 6.00 5.28
CA ASP A 256 -17.56 5.62 6.17
C ASP A 256 -17.75 4.19 6.69
N LEU A 257 -17.49 3.20 5.81
CA LEU A 257 -17.65 1.80 6.18
C LEU A 257 -16.62 1.39 7.25
N ALA A 258 -17.10 0.85 8.36
CA ALA A 258 -16.27 0.22 9.39
C ALA A 258 -15.69 -1.12 8.88
N VAL A 259 -14.75 -1.03 7.92
CA VAL A 259 -14.16 -2.19 7.23
C VAL A 259 -13.57 -3.20 8.21
N LYS A 260 -13.00 -2.74 9.33
CA LYS A 260 -12.44 -3.61 10.38
C LYS A 260 -13.55 -4.47 11.04
N GLU A 261 -14.68 -3.87 11.38
CA GLU A 261 -15.82 -4.57 12.01
C GLU A 261 -16.49 -5.54 11.04
N MET A 262 -16.66 -5.13 9.79
CA MET A 262 -17.13 -6.04 8.73
C MET A 262 -16.19 -7.23 8.50
N MET A 263 -14.91 -7.11 8.87
CA MET A 263 -13.94 -8.21 8.78
C MET A 263 -14.17 -9.32 9.81
N MET A 264 -14.83 -9.05 10.88
CA MET A 264 -15.10 -10.03 11.95
C MET A 264 -16.35 -10.89 11.68
N THR A 265 -17.17 -10.52 10.69
CA THR A 265 -18.36 -11.28 10.32
C THR A 265 -18.05 -12.32 9.23
N HIS A 266 -18.64 -13.52 9.33
CA HIS A 266 -18.46 -14.62 8.38
C HIS A 266 -18.87 -14.28 6.93
N VAL A 267 -19.69 -13.27 6.73
CA VAL A 267 -20.11 -12.75 5.40
C VAL A 267 -18.91 -12.24 4.61
N ALA A 268 -17.84 -11.99 5.29
CA ALA A 268 -16.69 -11.29 4.78
C ALA A 268 -15.52 -12.17 4.35
N SER A 269 -15.71 -13.44 4.09
CA SER A 269 -14.68 -14.40 3.64
C SER A 269 -13.98 -14.03 2.29
N LYS A 270 -14.39 -12.94 1.65
CA LYS A 270 -13.77 -12.42 0.43
C LYS A 270 -12.83 -11.25 0.73
N GLY A 271 -11.80 -11.48 1.55
CA GLY A 271 -10.83 -10.46 2.00
C GLY A 271 -10.15 -9.64 0.90
N MET A 272 -10.20 -10.08 -0.37
CA MET A 272 -9.69 -9.32 -1.51
C MET A 272 -10.57 -8.13 -1.92
N GLN A 273 -11.88 -8.17 -1.66
CA GLN A 273 -12.79 -7.08 -2.02
C GLN A 273 -12.75 -5.92 -1.02
N ARG A 274 -12.33 -6.18 0.21
CA ARG A 274 -12.24 -5.18 1.27
C ARG A 274 -11.08 -4.21 1.10
N SER A 275 -9.98 -4.70 0.55
CA SER A 275 -8.87 -3.82 0.19
C SER A 275 -9.28 -2.80 -0.88
N LEU A 276 -10.34 -3.06 -1.66
CA LEU A 276 -10.87 -2.13 -2.64
C LEU A 276 -11.54 -0.91 -2.00
N PHE A 277 -12.31 -1.07 -0.95
CA PHE A 277 -13.01 0.04 -0.29
C PHE A 277 -12.03 1.04 0.32
N SER A 278 -11.08 0.55 1.11
CA SER A 278 -10.03 1.41 1.66
C SER A 278 -9.19 2.06 0.58
N LYS A 279 -8.86 1.31 -0.48
CA LYS A 279 -8.07 1.82 -1.60
C LYS A 279 -8.86 2.85 -2.43
N PHE A 280 -10.13 2.63 -2.67
CA PHE A 280 -11.03 3.58 -3.33
C PHE A 280 -11.05 4.90 -2.57
N ARG A 281 -11.34 4.85 -1.26
CA ARG A 281 -11.33 6.02 -0.40
C ARG A 281 -9.98 6.75 -0.44
N GLN A 282 -8.88 6.03 -0.29
CA GLN A 282 -7.54 6.62 -0.34
C GLN A 282 -7.26 7.34 -1.67
N ILE A 283 -7.61 6.72 -2.81
CA ILE A 283 -7.40 7.33 -4.13
C ILE A 283 -8.31 8.55 -4.31
N LEU A 284 -9.57 8.46 -3.89
CA LEU A 284 -10.52 9.55 -4.02
C LEU A 284 -10.11 10.73 -3.14
N THR A 285 -9.68 10.50 -1.89
CA THR A 285 -9.22 11.55 -0.98
C THR A 285 -8.13 12.38 -1.63
N TYR A 286 -7.01 11.78 -2.05
CA TYR A 286 -5.92 12.58 -2.60
C TYR A 286 -6.28 13.26 -3.93
N LYS A 287 -7.19 12.68 -4.73
CA LYS A 287 -7.65 13.33 -5.96
C LYS A 287 -8.57 14.52 -5.67
N CYS A 288 -9.44 14.42 -4.68
CA CYS A 288 -10.25 15.55 -4.24
C CYS A 288 -9.35 16.70 -3.76
N ASP A 289 -8.35 16.39 -2.93
CA ASP A 289 -7.37 17.38 -2.46
C ASP A 289 -6.60 18.01 -3.65
N TRP A 290 -6.14 17.21 -4.60
CA TRP A 290 -5.39 17.70 -5.76
C TRP A 290 -6.20 18.62 -6.67
N TYR A 291 -7.47 18.29 -6.90
CA TYR A 291 -8.31 18.97 -7.88
C TYR A 291 -9.30 19.97 -7.27
N GLY A 292 -9.18 20.24 -5.96
CA GLY A 292 -10.05 21.19 -5.26
C GLY A 292 -11.52 20.76 -5.20
N LYS A 293 -11.75 19.46 -5.04
CA LYS A 293 -13.08 18.86 -4.88
C LYS A 293 -13.32 18.48 -3.42
N GLU A 294 -14.59 18.43 -2.99
CA GLU A 294 -14.96 18.10 -1.62
C GLU A 294 -15.32 16.62 -1.48
N LEU A 295 -14.67 15.93 -0.53
CA LEU A 295 -15.02 14.58 -0.14
C LEU A 295 -15.70 14.58 1.22
N ILE A 296 -16.95 14.16 1.26
CA ILE A 296 -17.76 14.06 2.48
C ILE A 296 -17.88 12.58 2.87
N LEU A 297 -17.51 12.26 4.10
CA LEU A 297 -17.73 10.93 4.66
C LEU A 297 -19.06 10.94 5.42
N ALA A 298 -20.00 10.14 4.95
CA ALA A 298 -21.29 9.98 5.63
C ALA A 298 -21.09 9.31 6.98
N ASP A 299 -21.91 9.68 7.95
CA ASP A 299 -21.89 9.07 9.29
C ASP A 299 -22.09 7.55 9.20
N LYS A 300 -21.30 6.80 9.97
CA LYS A 300 -21.37 5.31 10.04
C LYS A 300 -22.75 4.78 10.43
N ARG A 301 -23.52 5.57 11.14
CA ARG A 301 -24.88 5.23 11.60
C ARG A 301 -25.97 5.81 10.71
N TYR A 302 -25.59 6.50 9.61
CA TYR A 302 -26.57 7.01 8.69
C TYR A 302 -27.35 5.86 8.05
N PRO A 303 -28.70 5.82 8.22
CA PRO A 303 -29.52 4.69 7.77
C PRO A 303 -29.80 4.74 6.26
N SER A 304 -28.76 4.75 5.42
CA SER A 304 -28.86 4.89 3.96
C SER A 304 -29.84 3.89 3.33
N THR A 305 -29.79 2.64 3.80
CA THR A 305 -30.69 1.57 3.30
C THR A 305 -32.14 1.68 3.79
N GLN A 306 -32.36 2.38 4.89
CA GLN A 306 -33.68 2.46 5.52
C GLN A 306 -34.37 3.79 5.22
N ARG A 307 -33.68 4.80 4.73
CA ARG A 307 -34.21 6.15 4.51
C ARG A 307 -34.75 6.29 3.09
N CYS A 308 -35.98 6.78 2.98
CA CYS A 308 -36.54 7.12 1.68
C CYS A 308 -35.87 8.38 1.10
N ALA A 309 -35.40 8.28 -0.14
CA ALA A 309 -34.72 9.41 -0.81
C ALA A 309 -35.66 10.58 -1.12
N LYS A 310 -36.98 10.33 -1.31
CA LYS A 310 -37.97 11.37 -1.64
C LYS A 310 -38.48 12.14 -0.42
N CYS A 311 -38.89 11.43 0.64
CA CYS A 311 -39.54 12.06 1.78
C CYS A 311 -38.74 12.05 3.07
N GLY A 312 -37.53 11.43 3.08
CA GLY A 312 -36.68 11.35 4.24
C GLY A 312 -37.16 10.39 5.34
N TYR A 313 -38.31 9.70 5.17
CA TYR A 313 -38.80 8.72 6.13
C TYR A 313 -37.81 7.61 6.37
N VAL A 314 -37.57 7.23 7.62
CA VAL A 314 -36.67 6.14 8.01
C VAL A 314 -37.53 4.95 8.49
N LYS A 315 -37.44 3.83 7.79
CA LYS A 315 -38.11 2.57 8.13
C LYS A 315 -37.66 2.08 9.50
N LYS A 316 -38.66 1.73 10.37
CA LYS A 316 -38.42 1.27 11.75
C LYS A 316 -39.12 -0.07 12.00
N GLY A 317 -38.65 -0.81 13.01
CA GLY A 317 -39.23 -2.09 13.40
C GLY A 317 -39.33 -3.09 12.24
N ASP A 318 -40.49 -3.62 11.99
CA ASP A 318 -40.78 -4.67 11.00
C ASP A 318 -40.66 -4.18 9.54
N GLU A 319 -40.67 -2.86 9.32
CA GLU A 319 -40.47 -2.27 7.99
C GLU A 319 -39.04 -2.24 7.54
N LYS A 320 -38.09 -2.52 8.45
CA LYS A 320 -36.65 -2.49 8.13
C LYS A 320 -36.30 -3.49 7.04
N ILE A 321 -35.57 -3.02 6.04
CA ILE A 321 -34.95 -3.88 5.03
C ILE A 321 -33.84 -4.69 5.70
N THR A 322 -33.97 -6.01 5.71
CA THR A 322 -32.98 -6.92 6.25
C THR A 322 -32.07 -7.45 5.15
N LEU A 323 -30.85 -7.90 5.52
CA LEU A 323 -29.88 -8.50 4.57
C LEU A 323 -30.41 -9.76 3.86
N GLN A 324 -31.44 -10.41 4.39
CA GLN A 324 -32.08 -11.59 3.78
C GLN A 324 -33.14 -11.22 2.74
N GLY A 325 -33.40 -9.94 2.56
CA GLY A 325 -34.41 -9.43 1.63
C GLY A 325 -35.82 -9.84 2.08
N ASN A 326 -36.67 -8.89 2.45
CA ASN A 326 -38.07 -9.19 2.62
C ASN A 326 -38.68 -9.58 1.27
N LYS A 327 -38.79 -10.87 1.00
CA LYS A 327 -39.48 -11.41 -0.18
C LYS A 327 -40.98 -11.08 -0.22
N LYS A 328 -41.50 -10.30 0.75
CA LYS A 328 -42.89 -10.01 0.92
C LYS A 328 -43.39 -8.66 0.34
N HIS A 329 -42.50 -7.86 -0.26
CA HIS A 329 -42.92 -6.67 -0.97
C HIS A 329 -42.27 -6.66 -2.35
N GLY A 330 -42.94 -7.33 -3.31
CA GLY A 330 -42.73 -7.19 -4.73
C GLY A 330 -43.08 -5.78 -5.22
#